data_71dc5cd8cec6a2c3eb135160084d027d
#
_entry.id   71dc5cd8cec6a2c3eb135160084d027d
#
_cell.length_a   1.000
_cell.length_b   1.000
_cell.length_c   1.000
_cell.angle_alpha   90.00
_cell.angle_beta   90.00
_cell.angle_gamma   90.00
#
_symmetry.space_group_name_H-M   'P 1'
#
loop_
_entity.id
_entity.type
_entity.pdbx_description
1 polymer ?
#
loop_
_entity_poly.entity_id
_entity_poly.type
_entity_poly.pdbx_seq_one_letter_code
_entity_poly.pdbx_strand_id
1 'polypeptide(L)'
;MKLKLTLLATAIASMAFAAQAEELNLYSARHYQTDEALYSNFTKQTGIKINRIEGKEDELLERIKNEGSNSPADIFLTVDAARLAKAHELGLFTPISSKVLDSRIPANLHTEDWYSFSTRARVIIYNKSAIKAEDVQNYADLANPKLKGKFCSRSGSHPYNLSLMASVIAHDGEAKAEEWAKGMVANFARAPKGGDTDQIKAVAAGECGVAISNTYYVARLLRSTKVEELKMMEKVGIVWPNQTTTGAHINVSGGGVLKTAPNKAAAIKFMEYLASDEAQRYFADGNNEWPAVASVKVANPALEAMGKFKADNLPVKNLAMYQTKAQMIFDRAGFK
;
A
#
# COMPACT_ATOMS: atom_id res chain seq x y z
N MET A 1 84.03 -29.57 11.26
CA MET A 1 83.17 -28.36 11.25
C MET A 1 81.93 -28.70 10.44
N LYS A 2 80.82 -28.96 11.09
CA LYS A 2 79.53 -29.26 10.45
C LYS A 2 78.55 -28.08 10.68
N LEU A 3 78.24 -27.40 9.57
CA LEU A 3 77.32 -26.29 9.55
C LEU A 3 75.87 -26.84 9.56
N LYS A 4 75.07 -26.56 10.57
CA LYS A 4 73.66 -26.91 10.62
C LYS A 4 72.85 -25.76 10.02
N LEU A 5 72.25 -26.00 8.85
CA LEU A 5 71.29 -25.10 8.23
C LEU A 5 69.93 -25.32 8.89
N THR A 6 69.44 -24.30 9.62
CA THR A 6 68.11 -24.32 10.19
C THR A 6 67.13 -23.65 9.20
N LEU A 7 66.29 -24.44 8.54
CA LEU A 7 65.16 -23.92 7.75
C LEU A 7 64.07 -23.43 8.67
N LEU A 8 63.83 -22.13 8.63
CA LEU A 8 62.67 -21.48 9.26
C LEU A 8 61.49 -21.52 8.28
N ALA A 9 60.55 -22.43 8.50
CA ALA A 9 59.33 -22.54 7.71
C ALA A 9 58.33 -21.54 8.30
N THR A 10 58.14 -20.39 7.62
CA THR A 10 57.11 -19.41 7.95
C THR A 10 55.76 -19.91 7.39
N ALA A 11 54.93 -20.46 8.25
CA ALA A 11 53.53 -20.81 7.90
C ALA A 11 52.69 -19.53 7.83
N ILE A 12 52.42 -19.07 6.61
CA ILE A 12 51.43 -18.03 6.37
C ILE A 12 50.04 -18.69 6.53
N ALA A 13 49.43 -18.52 7.69
CA ALA A 13 48.05 -18.89 7.89
C ALA A 13 47.16 -17.87 7.14
N SER A 14 46.76 -18.22 5.93
CA SER A 14 45.69 -17.49 5.21
C SER A 14 44.40 -17.68 5.97
N MET A 15 44.03 -16.74 6.82
CA MET A 15 42.68 -16.63 7.33
C MET A 15 41.74 -16.24 6.17
N ALA A 16 41.16 -17.23 5.53
CA ALA A 16 40.02 -17.03 4.68
C ALA A 16 38.89 -16.53 5.59
N PHE A 17 38.72 -15.22 5.64
CA PHE A 17 37.45 -14.67 6.10
C PHE A 17 36.39 -15.17 5.13
N ALA A 18 35.64 -16.19 5.51
CA ALA A 18 34.39 -16.50 4.84
C ALA A 18 33.53 -15.23 4.97
N ALA A 19 33.45 -14.47 3.89
CA ALA A 19 32.49 -13.37 3.82
C ALA A 19 31.11 -14.01 4.01
N GLN A 20 30.56 -13.86 5.21
CA GLN A 20 29.20 -14.28 5.48
C GLN A 20 28.33 -13.49 4.52
N ALA A 21 27.57 -14.18 3.67
CA ALA A 21 26.69 -13.51 2.73
C ALA A 21 25.79 -12.55 3.53
N GLU A 22 25.80 -11.28 3.14
CA GLU A 22 24.92 -10.30 3.79
C GLU A 22 23.47 -10.76 3.65
N GLU A 23 22.70 -10.65 4.73
CA GLU A 23 21.33 -11.07 4.79
C GLU A 23 20.41 -9.88 5.14
N LEU A 24 19.18 -9.97 4.71
CA LEU A 24 18.10 -9.05 5.05
C LEU A 24 16.89 -9.86 5.52
N ASN A 25 16.39 -9.59 6.70
CA ASN A 25 15.21 -10.23 7.26
C ASN A 25 14.00 -9.31 7.11
N LEU A 26 13.11 -9.66 6.21
CA LEU A 26 11.95 -8.88 5.81
C LEU A 26 10.67 -9.45 6.42
N TYR A 27 9.99 -8.68 7.26
CA TYR A 27 8.62 -8.96 7.68
C TYR A 27 7.66 -8.19 6.79
N SER A 28 6.89 -8.91 5.96
CA SER A 28 6.10 -8.32 4.88
C SER A 28 4.63 -8.70 4.98
N ALA A 29 3.77 -7.69 4.98
CA ALA A 29 2.34 -7.85 4.77
C ALA A 29 1.94 -7.68 3.29
N ARG A 30 2.90 -7.51 2.39
CA ARG A 30 2.64 -7.51 0.95
C ARG A 30 2.41 -8.95 0.50
N HIS A 31 1.34 -9.17 -0.24
CA HIS A 31 0.85 -10.50 -0.63
C HIS A 31 0.80 -10.69 -2.16
N TYR A 32 1.63 -9.92 -2.89
CA TYR A 32 1.68 -9.99 -4.35
C TYR A 32 2.72 -11.01 -4.78
N GLN A 33 2.31 -12.06 -5.51
CA GLN A 33 3.24 -13.04 -6.10
C GLN A 33 4.26 -12.37 -7.04
N THR A 34 3.86 -11.25 -7.63
CA THR A 34 4.72 -10.42 -8.48
C THR A 34 5.92 -9.83 -7.75
N ASP A 35 5.86 -9.61 -6.43
CA ASP A 35 6.98 -9.09 -5.64
C ASP A 35 8.20 -10.03 -5.62
N GLU A 36 8.05 -11.30 -5.99
CA GLU A 36 9.16 -12.26 -6.08
C GLU A 36 10.29 -11.80 -7.02
N ALA A 37 9.92 -11.25 -8.18
CA ALA A 37 10.91 -10.71 -9.09
C ALA A 37 11.61 -9.46 -8.54
N LEU A 38 10.89 -8.62 -7.78
CA LEU A 38 11.45 -7.47 -7.09
C LEU A 38 12.55 -7.90 -6.10
N TYR A 39 12.27 -8.91 -5.28
CA TYR A 39 13.24 -9.44 -4.30
C TYR A 39 14.41 -10.14 -4.95
N SER A 40 14.15 -10.97 -5.97
CA SER A 40 15.23 -11.69 -6.69
C SER A 40 16.15 -10.74 -7.45
N ASN A 41 15.63 -9.64 -8.01
CA ASN A 41 16.44 -8.61 -8.67
C ASN A 41 17.36 -7.89 -7.67
N PHE A 42 16.87 -7.55 -6.50
CA PHE A 42 17.70 -6.98 -5.44
C PHE A 42 18.85 -7.92 -5.06
N THR A 43 18.53 -9.20 -4.81
CA THR A 43 19.57 -10.20 -4.47
C THR A 43 20.59 -10.37 -5.59
N LYS A 44 20.16 -10.39 -6.86
CA LYS A 44 21.05 -10.44 -8.01
C LYS A 44 22.01 -9.26 -8.08
N GLN A 45 21.53 -8.06 -7.80
CA GLN A 45 22.33 -6.82 -7.92
C GLN A 45 23.29 -6.65 -6.76
N THR A 46 22.95 -7.12 -5.57
CA THR A 46 23.66 -6.79 -4.34
C THR A 46 24.40 -7.98 -3.72
N GLY A 47 24.01 -9.21 -4.04
CA GLY A 47 24.44 -10.42 -3.34
C GLY A 47 23.75 -10.62 -1.99
N ILE A 48 22.93 -9.68 -1.52
CA ILE A 48 22.22 -9.75 -0.23
C ILE A 48 21.06 -10.72 -0.36
N LYS A 49 21.04 -11.74 0.49
CA LYS A 49 19.95 -12.71 0.56
C LYS A 49 18.78 -12.15 1.36
N ILE A 50 17.55 -12.23 0.84
CA ILE A 50 16.35 -11.85 1.57
C ILE A 50 15.70 -13.07 2.21
N ASN A 51 15.59 -13.06 3.54
CA ASN A 51 14.80 -14.00 4.30
C ASN A 51 13.45 -13.34 4.62
N ARG A 52 12.33 -13.99 4.28
CA ARG A 52 11.00 -13.38 4.43
C ARG A 52 10.14 -14.11 5.43
N ILE A 53 9.40 -13.34 6.21
CA ILE A 53 8.22 -13.79 6.96
C ILE A 53 7.05 -12.97 6.46
N GLU A 54 6.07 -13.65 5.89
CA GLU A 54 4.86 -13.05 5.35
C GLU A 54 3.67 -13.35 6.27
N GLY A 55 2.78 -12.36 6.45
CA GLY A 55 1.62 -12.48 7.32
C GLY A 55 0.71 -11.27 7.23
N LYS A 56 -0.36 -11.29 8.03
CA LYS A 56 -1.24 -10.13 8.13
C LYS A 56 -0.53 -9.01 8.91
N GLU A 57 -0.86 -7.78 8.55
CA GLU A 57 -0.21 -6.58 9.09
C GLU A 57 -0.22 -6.53 10.61
N ASP A 58 -1.38 -6.73 11.23
CA ASP A 58 -1.53 -6.67 12.69
C ASP A 58 -0.82 -7.84 13.39
N GLU A 59 -0.81 -9.03 12.78
CA GLU A 59 -0.09 -10.21 13.30
C GLU A 59 1.44 -9.99 13.28
N LEU A 60 1.95 -9.38 12.21
CA LEU A 60 3.38 -9.05 12.09
C LEU A 60 3.79 -7.95 13.07
N LEU A 61 2.94 -6.91 13.26
CA LEU A 61 3.20 -5.86 14.26
C LEU A 61 3.26 -6.42 15.68
N GLU A 62 2.29 -7.26 16.06
CA GLU A 62 2.30 -7.89 17.38
C GLU A 62 3.48 -8.85 17.54
N ARG A 63 3.87 -9.55 16.47
CA ARG A 63 5.06 -10.40 16.49
C ARG A 63 6.32 -9.59 16.75
N ILE A 64 6.58 -8.51 15.99
CA ILE A 64 7.74 -7.63 16.18
C ILE A 64 7.78 -7.09 17.63
N LYS A 65 6.64 -6.66 18.14
CA LYS A 65 6.51 -6.14 19.50
C LYS A 65 6.83 -7.21 20.55
N ASN A 66 6.34 -8.43 20.37
CA ASN A 66 6.56 -9.54 21.30
C ASN A 66 8.00 -10.07 21.24
N GLU A 67 8.64 -10.09 20.09
CA GLU A 67 10.05 -10.45 19.93
C GLU A 67 10.97 -9.39 20.58
N GLY A 68 10.54 -8.13 20.61
CA GLY A 68 11.25 -7.02 21.27
C GLY A 68 12.69 -6.88 20.77
N SER A 69 13.65 -6.80 21.71
CA SER A 69 15.08 -6.69 21.38
C SER A 69 15.67 -7.92 20.68
N ASN A 70 14.97 -9.05 20.71
CA ASN A 70 15.40 -10.31 20.09
C ASN A 70 14.82 -10.49 18.67
N SER A 71 14.07 -9.52 18.17
CA SER A 71 13.52 -9.61 16.82
C SER A 71 14.63 -9.71 15.78
N PRO A 72 14.62 -10.72 14.93
CA PRO A 72 15.57 -10.84 13.83
C PRO A 72 15.22 -9.94 12.64
N ALA A 73 14.05 -9.31 12.66
CA ALA A 73 13.55 -8.53 11.54
C ALA A 73 14.34 -7.23 11.34
N ASP A 74 14.70 -6.93 10.10
CA ASP A 74 15.35 -5.70 9.70
C ASP A 74 14.36 -4.65 9.21
N ILE A 75 13.36 -5.09 8.45
CA ILE A 75 12.34 -4.21 7.84
C ILE A 75 10.95 -4.76 8.14
N PHE A 76 10.04 -3.85 8.46
CA PHE A 76 8.59 -4.10 8.37
C PHE A 76 8.04 -3.40 7.14
N LEU A 77 7.45 -4.18 6.21
CA LEU A 77 6.86 -3.72 4.95
C LEU A 77 5.35 -4.01 4.95
N THR A 78 4.54 -3.00 4.68
CA THR A 78 3.08 -3.09 4.73
C THR A 78 2.41 -2.39 3.55
N VAL A 79 1.11 -2.60 3.39
CA VAL A 79 0.30 -2.02 2.31
C VAL A 79 -0.67 -0.94 2.80
N ASP A 80 -0.41 -0.36 3.98
CA ASP A 80 -1.32 0.62 4.60
C ASP A 80 -0.56 1.67 5.42
N ALA A 81 -0.81 2.95 5.16
CA ALA A 81 -0.20 4.07 5.88
C ALA A 81 -0.47 4.07 7.38
N ALA A 82 -1.68 3.62 7.79
CA ALA A 82 -2.03 3.60 9.20
C ALA A 82 -1.23 2.54 9.97
N ARG A 83 -0.85 1.44 9.31
CA ARG A 83 0.02 0.42 9.92
C ARG A 83 1.46 0.90 10.04
N LEU A 84 1.96 1.67 9.07
CA LEU A 84 3.26 2.34 9.18
C LEU A 84 3.27 3.33 10.35
N ALA A 85 2.27 4.18 10.43
CA ALA A 85 2.14 5.14 11.52
C ALA A 85 1.95 4.44 12.88
N LYS A 86 1.23 3.32 12.94
CA LYS A 86 1.12 2.52 14.17
C LYS A 86 2.47 1.95 14.61
N ALA A 87 3.28 1.45 13.69
CA ALA A 87 4.64 1.00 13.99
C ALA A 87 5.52 2.15 14.49
N HIS A 88 5.39 3.35 13.89
CA HIS A 88 6.03 4.58 14.35
C HIS A 88 5.62 4.95 15.78
N GLU A 89 4.32 5.03 16.07
CA GLU A 89 3.77 5.35 17.40
C GLU A 89 4.25 4.37 18.49
N LEU A 90 4.42 3.10 18.14
CA LEU A 90 4.95 2.07 19.01
C LEU A 90 6.48 2.16 19.18
N GLY A 91 7.15 3.09 18.50
CA GLY A 91 8.60 3.26 18.55
C GLY A 91 9.38 2.07 17.99
N LEU A 92 8.79 1.34 17.02
CA LEU A 92 9.41 0.15 16.43
C LEU A 92 10.44 0.50 15.35
N PHE A 93 10.31 1.65 14.71
CA PHE A 93 11.22 2.10 13.65
C PHE A 93 12.40 2.90 14.23
N THR A 94 13.45 3.02 13.42
CA THR A 94 14.59 3.92 13.66
C THR A 94 14.63 4.96 12.54
N PRO A 95 15.00 6.22 12.83
CA PRO A 95 15.19 7.23 11.79
C PRO A 95 16.16 6.76 10.71
N ILE A 96 15.85 7.06 9.45
CA ILE A 96 16.62 6.69 8.28
C ILE A 96 17.24 7.95 7.70
N SER A 97 18.57 7.97 7.60
CA SER A 97 19.29 9.03 6.91
C SER A 97 19.72 8.55 5.53
N SER A 98 18.95 8.88 4.50
CA SER A 98 19.27 8.55 3.12
C SER A 98 18.92 9.67 2.18
N LYS A 99 19.95 10.32 1.62
CA LYS A 99 19.76 11.36 0.58
C LYS A 99 19.04 10.81 -0.66
N VAL A 100 19.19 9.52 -0.95
CA VAL A 100 18.50 8.84 -2.06
C VAL A 100 16.99 8.83 -1.81
N LEU A 101 16.55 8.36 -0.65
CA LEU A 101 15.13 8.30 -0.29
C LEU A 101 14.53 9.70 -0.21
N ASP A 102 15.19 10.63 0.50
CA ASP A 102 14.70 12.00 0.70
C ASP A 102 14.54 12.78 -0.62
N SER A 103 15.43 12.54 -1.59
CA SER A 103 15.36 13.21 -2.88
C SER A 103 14.35 12.60 -3.86
N ARG A 104 13.97 11.34 -3.65
CA ARG A 104 13.11 10.60 -4.60
C ARG A 104 11.66 10.50 -4.15
N ILE A 105 11.42 10.35 -2.85
CA ILE A 105 10.07 10.16 -2.32
C ILE A 105 9.49 11.51 -1.87
N PRO A 106 8.32 11.93 -2.36
CA PRO A 106 7.69 13.19 -1.95
C PRO A 106 7.44 13.27 -0.42
N ALA A 107 7.61 14.47 0.15
CA ALA A 107 7.53 14.70 1.60
C ALA A 107 6.19 14.32 2.25
N ASN A 108 5.09 14.34 1.48
CA ASN A 108 3.78 13.89 1.97
C ASN A 108 3.62 12.36 2.02
N LEU A 109 4.60 11.61 1.46
CA LEU A 109 4.60 10.14 1.36
C LEU A 109 5.62 9.46 2.29
N HIS A 110 6.25 10.19 3.20
CA HIS A 110 7.18 9.62 4.17
C HIS A 110 7.22 10.41 5.49
N THR A 111 7.89 9.84 6.47
CA THR A 111 8.32 10.48 7.72
C THR A 111 9.84 10.36 7.85
N GLU A 112 10.38 10.61 9.02
CA GLU A 112 11.81 10.42 9.29
C GLU A 112 12.24 8.94 9.37
N ASP A 113 11.31 8.01 9.57
CA ASP A 113 11.60 6.61 9.90
C ASP A 113 10.87 5.57 9.02
N TRP A 114 9.99 6.00 8.12
CA TRP A 114 9.40 5.14 7.11
C TRP A 114 9.12 5.88 5.79
N TYR A 115 9.10 5.13 4.69
CA TYR A 115 8.91 5.64 3.32
C TYR A 115 7.88 4.82 2.56
N SER A 116 7.11 5.50 1.72
CA SER A 116 6.21 4.86 0.76
C SER A 116 6.92 4.56 -0.54
N PHE A 117 6.60 3.43 -1.16
CA PHE A 117 7.22 3.02 -2.43
C PHE A 117 6.22 2.91 -3.58
N SER A 118 4.93 2.75 -3.26
CA SER A 118 3.86 2.80 -4.24
C SER A 118 2.60 3.42 -3.66
N THR A 119 1.74 3.92 -4.54
CA THR A 119 0.45 4.48 -4.16
C THR A 119 -0.69 3.80 -4.90
N ARG A 120 -1.88 3.82 -4.31
CA ARG A 120 -3.14 3.46 -4.93
C ARG A 120 -4.20 4.46 -4.52
N ALA A 121 -5.17 4.71 -5.39
CA ALA A 121 -6.30 5.56 -5.08
C ALA A 121 -7.57 4.73 -4.87
N ARG A 122 -8.55 5.34 -4.23
CA ARG A 122 -9.87 4.76 -4.09
C ARG A 122 -10.83 5.46 -5.03
N VAL A 123 -11.26 4.76 -6.08
CA VAL A 123 -12.16 5.29 -7.12
C VAL A 123 -13.60 4.92 -6.86
N ILE A 124 -14.52 5.69 -7.42
CA ILE A 124 -15.93 5.33 -7.54
C ILE A 124 -16.11 4.52 -8.83
N ILE A 125 -16.75 3.38 -8.72
CA ILE A 125 -17.14 2.53 -9.84
C ILE A 125 -18.66 2.50 -9.94
N TYR A 126 -19.21 2.54 -11.15
CA TYR A 126 -20.64 2.59 -11.34
C TYR A 126 -21.10 1.77 -12.56
N ASN A 127 -22.32 1.30 -12.53
CA ASN A 127 -22.96 0.63 -13.66
C ASN A 127 -23.44 1.68 -14.67
N LYS A 128 -22.86 1.68 -15.87
CA LYS A 128 -23.13 2.67 -16.94
C LYS A 128 -24.60 2.71 -17.37
N SER A 129 -25.36 1.63 -17.17
CA SER A 129 -26.78 1.56 -17.52
C SER A 129 -27.70 2.08 -16.40
N ALA A 130 -27.22 2.21 -15.16
CA ALA A 130 -28.03 2.53 -13.99
C ALA A 130 -27.71 3.87 -13.33
N ILE A 131 -26.49 4.37 -13.50
CA ILE A 131 -25.96 5.59 -12.87
C ILE A 131 -25.27 6.44 -13.94
N LYS A 132 -25.50 7.74 -13.90
CA LYS A 132 -24.76 8.69 -14.72
C LYS A 132 -23.48 9.11 -14.00
N ALA A 133 -22.39 9.29 -14.73
CA ALA A 133 -21.10 9.68 -14.18
C ALA A 133 -21.19 11.00 -13.37
N GLU A 134 -21.96 11.96 -13.86
CA GLU A 134 -22.19 13.26 -13.22
C GLU A 134 -22.87 13.19 -11.85
N ASP A 135 -23.58 12.09 -11.54
CA ASP A 135 -24.25 11.90 -10.25
C ASP A 135 -23.28 11.40 -9.14
N VAL A 136 -22.03 11.06 -9.47
CA VAL A 136 -21.07 10.42 -8.56
C VAL A 136 -19.64 10.95 -8.73
N GLN A 137 -19.51 12.29 -8.82
CA GLN A 137 -18.20 12.95 -9.02
C GLN A 137 -17.39 13.11 -7.76
N ASN A 138 -18.00 13.00 -6.58
CA ASN A 138 -17.35 13.19 -5.30
C ASN A 138 -17.69 12.06 -4.32
N TYR A 139 -16.83 11.82 -3.34
CA TYR A 139 -17.19 10.88 -2.25
C TYR A 139 -18.47 11.28 -1.54
N ALA A 140 -18.72 12.58 -1.38
CA ALA A 140 -19.94 13.09 -0.77
C ALA A 140 -21.22 12.62 -1.49
N ASP A 141 -21.15 12.44 -2.81
CA ASP A 141 -22.30 12.02 -3.62
C ASP A 141 -22.80 10.61 -3.26
N LEU A 142 -21.94 9.77 -2.69
CA LEU A 142 -22.33 8.42 -2.24
C LEU A 142 -23.37 8.42 -1.12
N ALA A 143 -23.50 9.54 -0.40
CA ALA A 143 -24.54 9.75 0.61
C ALA A 143 -25.84 10.37 0.04
N ASN A 144 -25.86 10.72 -1.27
CA ASN A 144 -27.04 11.34 -1.88
C ASN A 144 -28.22 10.35 -1.89
N PRO A 145 -29.44 10.74 -1.42
CA PRO A 145 -30.62 9.87 -1.42
C PRO A 145 -31.05 9.32 -2.80
N LYS A 146 -30.62 9.92 -3.91
CA LYS A 146 -30.81 9.39 -5.25
C LYS A 146 -30.18 7.99 -5.46
N LEU A 147 -29.20 7.64 -4.62
CA LEU A 147 -28.50 6.35 -4.63
C LEU A 147 -29.14 5.32 -3.68
N LYS A 148 -30.30 5.59 -3.11
CA LYS A 148 -30.99 4.65 -2.20
C LYS A 148 -31.16 3.28 -2.86
N GLY A 149 -30.69 2.25 -2.16
CA GLY A 149 -30.71 0.85 -2.63
C GLY A 149 -29.74 0.57 -3.79
N LYS A 150 -28.73 1.42 -4.02
CA LYS A 150 -27.80 1.27 -5.17
C LYS A 150 -26.33 1.19 -4.76
N PHE A 151 -25.97 1.52 -3.52
CA PHE A 151 -24.56 1.51 -3.08
C PHE A 151 -24.17 0.15 -2.51
N CYS A 152 -23.01 -0.33 -2.88
CA CYS A 152 -22.38 -1.51 -2.30
C CYS A 152 -20.97 -1.23 -1.82
N SER A 153 -20.57 -1.89 -0.74
CA SER A 153 -19.23 -1.80 -0.18
C SER A 153 -18.80 -3.09 0.48
N ARG A 154 -17.51 -3.20 0.73
CA ARG A 154 -16.93 -4.12 1.70
C ARG A 154 -17.18 -3.61 3.11
N SER A 155 -16.83 -4.41 4.14
CA SER A 155 -17.00 -4.04 5.55
C SER A 155 -16.44 -2.66 5.87
N GLY A 156 -17.16 -1.91 6.75
CA GLY A 156 -16.72 -0.64 7.30
C GLY A 156 -15.43 -0.75 8.11
N SER A 157 -15.22 -1.87 8.82
CA SER A 157 -14.00 -2.12 9.60
C SER A 157 -12.75 -2.45 8.76
N HIS A 158 -12.91 -2.59 7.43
CA HIS A 158 -11.77 -2.89 6.59
C HIS A 158 -10.82 -1.69 6.45
N PRO A 159 -9.49 -1.86 6.54
CA PRO A 159 -8.51 -0.79 6.48
C PRO A 159 -8.70 0.22 5.34
N TYR A 160 -9.15 -0.22 4.15
CA TYR A 160 -9.37 0.69 3.02
C TYR A 160 -10.54 1.65 3.23
N ASN A 161 -11.62 1.21 3.87
CA ASN A 161 -12.74 2.08 4.21
C ASN A 161 -12.38 2.99 5.39
N LEU A 162 -11.69 2.47 6.39
CA LEU A 162 -11.19 3.27 7.52
C LEU A 162 -10.23 4.37 7.05
N SER A 163 -9.35 4.05 6.10
CA SER A 163 -8.42 5.02 5.52
C SER A 163 -9.15 6.14 4.75
N LEU A 164 -10.16 5.80 3.94
CA LEU A 164 -10.98 6.79 3.25
C LEU A 164 -11.76 7.65 4.26
N MET A 165 -12.38 7.04 5.28
CA MET A 165 -13.08 7.77 6.33
C MET A 165 -12.14 8.70 7.10
N ALA A 166 -10.91 8.26 7.39
CA ALA A 166 -9.89 9.09 8.02
C ALA A 166 -9.54 10.33 7.18
N SER A 167 -9.47 10.18 5.86
CA SER A 167 -9.29 11.32 4.94
C SER A 167 -10.48 12.28 4.98
N VAL A 168 -11.72 11.75 4.98
CA VAL A 168 -12.94 12.59 5.09
C VAL A 168 -12.96 13.34 6.43
N ILE A 169 -12.60 12.69 7.54
CA ILE A 169 -12.51 13.36 8.85
C ILE A 169 -11.46 14.49 8.81
N ALA A 170 -10.32 14.25 8.20
CA ALA A 170 -9.24 15.24 8.12
C ALA A 170 -9.64 16.50 7.32
N HIS A 171 -10.43 16.35 6.27
CA HIS A 171 -10.87 17.46 5.42
C HIS A 171 -12.14 18.15 5.93
N ASP A 172 -13.13 17.38 6.38
CA ASP A 172 -14.48 17.88 6.62
C ASP A 172 -14.89 17.90 8.10
N GLY A 173 -14.11 17.23 8.96
CA GLY A 173 -14.39 17.05 10.38
C GLY A 173 -15.35 15.89 10.68
N GLU A 174 -15.39 15.49 11.97
CA GLU A 174 -16.11 14.29 12.43
C GLU A 174 -17.64 14.35 12.18
N ALA A 175 -18.26 15.53 12.38
CA ALA A 175 -19.71 15.66 12.23
C ALA A 175 -20.17 15.39 10.79
N LYS A 176 -19.52 16.01 9.79
CA LYS A 176 -19.84 15.79 8.38
C LYS A 176 -19.47 14.36 7.93
N ALA A 177 -18.36 13.82 8.44
CA ALA A 177 -17.97 12.45 8.18
C ALA A 177 -19.00 11.43 8.69
N GLU A 178 -19.62 11.70 9.85
CA GLU A 178 -20.70 10.87 10.40
C GLU A 178 -21.99 10.99 9.58
N GLU A 179 -22.37 12.20 9.15
CA GLU A 179 -23.50 12.41 8.24
C GLU A 179 -23.31 11.65 6.92
N TRP A 180 -22.11 11.73 6.35
CA TRP A 180 -21.73 11.00 5.15
C TRP A 180 -21.85 9.48 5.35
N ALA A 181 -21.33 8.93 6.46
CA ALA A 181 -21.45 7.52 6.78
C ALA A 181 -22.90 7.05 6.87
N LYS A 182 -23.75 7.82 7.58
CA LYS A 182 -25.19 7.53 7.69
C LYS A 182 -25.90 7.55 6.35
N GLY A 183 -25.56 8.53 5.50
CA GLY A 183 -26.09 8.61 4.13
C GLY A 183 -25.70 7.42 3.26
N MET A 184 -24.43 6.98 3.33
CA MET A 184 -23.99 5.77 2.62
C MET A 184 -24.72 4.52 3.10
N VAL A 185 -24.92 4.37 4.42
CA VAL A 185 -25.66 3.23 5.00
C VAL A 185 -27.11 3.22 4.52
N ALA A 186 -27.75 4.38 4.47
CA ALA A 186 -29.12 4.52 3.94
C ALA A 186 -29.24 4.15 2.45
N ASN A 187 -28.13 4.21 1.73
CA ASN A 187 -28.06 3.91 0.29
C ASN A 187 -27.67 2.47 -0.04
N PHE A 188 -27.36 1.64 0.94
CA PHE A 188 -26.95 0.26 0.67
C PHE A 188 -27.99 -0.53 -0.12
N ALA A 189 -27.54 -1.17 -1.19
CA ALA A 189 -28.33 -2.16 -1.94
C ALA A 189 -28.40 -3.50 -1.18
N ARG A 190 -27.38 -3.81 -0.41
CA ARG A 190 -27.24 -4.99 0.43
C ARG A 190 -26.27 -4.74 1.57
N ALA A 191 -26.28 -5.60 2.58
CA ALA A 191 -25.29 -5.55 3.65
C ALA A 191 -23.86 -5.62 3.07
N PRO A 192 -22.89 -4.89 3.64
CA PRO A 192 -21.48 -4.95 3.24
C PRO A 192 -20.93 -6.37 3.27
N LYS A 193 -20.27 -6.80 2.19
CA LYS A 193 -19.68 -8.15 2.07
C LYS A 193 -18.65 -8.20 0.94
N GLY A 194 -17.75 -9.17 1.03
CA GLY A 194 -16.73 -9.45 0.00
C GLY A 194 -15.62 -8.39 -0.08
N GLY A 195 -14.78 -8.50 -1.08
CA GLY A 195 -13.69 -7.58 -1.37
C GLY A 195 -14.01 -6.61 -2.51
N ASP A 196 -13.04 -5.75 -2.87
CA ASP A 196 -13.23 -4.77 -3.93
C ASP A 196 -13.55 -5.43 -5.29
N THR A 197 -12.95 -6.58 -5.60
CA THR A 197 -13.30 -7.34 -6.83
C THR A 197 -14.77 -7.78 -6.83
N ASP A 198 -15.32 -8.16 -5.67
CA ASP A 198 -16.72 -8.56 -5.56
C ASP A 198 -17.64 -7.37 -5.75
N GLN A 199 -17.22 -6.16 -5.30
CA GLN A 199 -17.96 -4.93 -5.57
C GLN A 199 -17.99 -4.61 -7.07
N ILE A 200 -16.84 -4.74 -7.78
CA ILE A 200 -16.78 -4.52 -9.23
C ILE A 200 -17.71 -5.49 -9.97
N LYS A 201 -17.68 -6.77 -9.60
CA LYS A 201 -18.57 -7.80 -10.17
C LYS A 201 -20.05 -7.51 -9.91
N ALA A 202 -20.39 -7.10 -8.69
CA ALA A 202 -21.77 -6.76 -8.32
C ALA A 202 -22.29 -5.54 -9.08
N VAL A 203 -21.45 -4.51 -9.28
CA VAL A 203 -21.78 -3.35 -10.13
C VAL A 203 -22.00 -3.78 -11.59
N ALA A 204 -21.11 -4.57 -12.14
CA ALA A 204 -21.24 -5.05 -13.53
C ALA A 204 -22.48 -5.93 -13.74
N ALA A 205 -22.86 -6.71 -12.75
CA ALA A 205 -24.05 -7.55 -12.77
C ALA A 205 -25.37 -6.77 -12.54
N GLY A 206 -25.30 -5.51 -12.12
CA GLY A 206 -26.47 -4.69 -11.78
C GLY A 206 -27.07 -4.98 -10.40
N GLU A 207 -26.41 -5.80 -9.56
CA GLU A 207 -26.78 -5.97 -8.15
C GLU A 207 -26.61 -4.64 -7.38
N CYS A 208 -25.61 -3.85 -7.77
CA CYS A 208 -25.35 -2.53 -7.26
C CYS A 208 -25.24 -1.52 -8.42
N GLY A 209 -25.73 -0.30 -8.20
CA GLY A 209 -25.54 0.79 -9.15
C GLY A 209 -24.16 1.42 -9.03
N VAL A 210 -23.62 1.51 -7.83
CA VAL A 210 -22.36 2.19 -7.52
C VAL A 210 -21.64 1.51 -6.36
N ALA A 211 -20.31 1.57 -6.36
CA ALA A 211 -19.44 1.11 -5.27
C ALA A 211 -18.12 1.89 -5.27
N ILE A 212 -17.26 1.60 -4.29
CA ILE A 212 -15.89 2.10 -4.22
C ILE A 212 -14.90 0.94 -4.31
N SER A 213 -13.77 1.17 -4.97
CA SER A 213 -12.72 0.16 -5.16
C SER A 213 -11.34 0.81 -5.18
N ASN A 214 -10.33 0.09 -4.72
CA ASN A 214 -8.96 0.47 -4.99
C ASN A 214 -8.62 0.24 -6.46
N THR A 215 -7.85 1.14 -7.01
CA THR A 215 -7.51 1.21 -8.44
C THR A 215 -6.84 -0.04 -8.98
N TYR A 216 -5.98 -0.69 -8.22
CA TYR A 216 -5.27 -1.88 -8.70
C TYR A 216 -6.19 -3.10 -8.92
N TYR A 217 -7.36 -3.19 -8.25
CA TYR A 217 -8.36 -4.21 -8.56
C TYR A 217 -9.02 -3.94 -9.91
N VAL A 218 -9.34 -2.68 -10.18
CA VAL A 218 -9.90 -2.24 -11.47
C VAL A 218 -8.90 -2.51 -12.59
N ALA A 219 -7.66 -2.06 -12.42
CA ALA A 219 -6.59 -2.24 -13.42
C ALA A 219 -6.30 -3.72 -13.69
N ARG A 220 -6.33 -4.58 -12.66
CA ARG A 220 -6.18 -6.03 -12.83
C ARG A 220 -7.25 -6.64 -13.70
N LEU A 221 -8.51 -6.23 -13.56
CA LEU A 221 -9.62 -6.71 -14.40
C LEU A 221 -9.54 -6.15 -15.82
N LEU A 222 -9.11 -4.91 -15.99
CA LEU A 222 -8.87 -4.31 -17.33
C LEU A 222 -7.72 -5.01 -18.09
N ARG A 223 -6.78 -5.66 -17.38
CA ARG A 223 -5.68 -6.45 -17.94
C ARG A 223 -5.95 -7.95 -17.97
N SER A 224 -7.16 -8.36 -17.66
CA SER A 224 -7.49 -9.79 -17.65
C SER A 224 -7.34 -10.42 -19.03
N THR A 225 -6.88 -11.66 -19.06
CA THR A 225 -6.87 -12.49 -20.27
C THR A 225 -8.18 -13.23 -20.51
N LYS A 226 -9.12 -13.13 -19.56
CA LYS A 226 -10.44 -13.78 -19.63
C LYS A 226 -11.42 -12.86 -20.31
N VAL A 227 -11.99 -13.33 -21.41
CA VAL A 227 -12.94 -12.55 -22.23
C VAL A 227 -14.17 -12.13 -21.43
N GLU A 228 -14.66 -12.97 -20.55
CA GLU A 228 -15.79 -12.67 -19.67
C GLU A 228 -15.51 -11.52 -18.70
N GLU A 229 -14.28 -11.41 -18.16
CA GLU A 229 -13.90 -10.30 -17.30
C GLU A 229 -13.77 -8.97 -18.08
N LEU A 230 -13.23 -9.01 -19.28
CA LEU A 230 -13.18 -7.83 -20.15
C LEU A 230 -14.58 -7.34 -20.54
N LYS A 231 -15.48 -8.23 -20.99
CA LYS A 231 -16.89 -7.90 -21.27
C LYS A 231 -17.63 -7.36 -20.04
N MET A 232 -17.32 -7.89 -18.86
CA MET A 232 -17.86 -7.39 -17.61
C MET A 232 -17.42 -5.93 -17.38
N MET A 233 -16.15 -5.61 -17.60
CA MET A 233 -15.60 -4.27 -17.39
C MET A 233 -16.16 -3.22 -18.39
N GLU A 234 -16.65 -3.61 -19.56
CA GLU A 234 -17.34 -2.71 -20.49
C GLU A 234 -18.57 -2.05 -19.86
N LYS A 235 -19.24 -2.72 -18.93
CA LYS A 235 -20.42 -2.22 -18.21
C LYS A 235 -20.09 -1.28 -17.05
N VAL A 236 -18.83 -1.26 -16.61
CA VAL A 236 -18.38 -0.52 -15.44
C VAL A 236 -17.76 0.81 -15.87
N GLY A 237 -18.27 1.89 -15.31
CA GLY A 237 -17.64 3.20 -15.40
C GLY A 237 -16.76 3.45 -14.19
N ILE A 238 -15.76 4.31 -14.34
CA ILE A 238 -14.80 4.70 -13.31
C ILE A 238 -14.83 6.22 -13.21
N VAL A 239 -14.96 6.73 -11.99
CA VAL A 239 -14.86 8.16 -11.69
C VAL A 239 -13.74 8.38 -10.71
N TRP A 240 -12.86 9.34 -11.00
CA TRP A 240 -11.91 9.90 -10.07
C TRP A 240 -12.63 10.89 -9.17
N PRO A 241 -12.79 10.61 -7.87
CA PRO A 241 -13.57 11.49 -6.99
C PRO A 241 -12.83 12.79 -6.67
N ASN A 242 -13.60 13.82 -6.30
CA ASN A 242 -13.09 15.08 -5.73
C ASN A 242 -12.09 15.84 -6.61
N GLN A 243 -12.15 15.71 -7.94
CA GLN A 243 -11.13 16.28 -8.82
C GLN A 243 -11.11 17.83 -8.83
N THR A 244 -12.23 18.46 -8.51
CA THR A 244 -12.35 19.91 -8.38
C THR A 244 -12.06 20.43 -6.98
N THR A 245 -11.88 19.53 -6.00
CA THR A 245 -11.65 19.86 -4.58
C THR A 245 -10.34 19.29 -4.07
N THR A 246 -10.39 18.34 -3.14
CA THR A 246 -9.21 17.76 -2.46
C THR A 246 -8.39 16.80 -3.34
N GLY A 247 -9.02 16.20 -4.36
CA GLY A 247 -8.45 15.09 -5.12
C GLY A 247 -8.89 13.74 -4.60
N ALA A 248 -8.55 12.68 -5.32
CA ALA A 248 -8.88 11.31 -4.96
C ALA A 248 -8.03 10.84 -3.77
N HIS A 249 -8.67 10.23 -2.77
CA HIS A 249 -7.98 9.61 -1.64
C HIS A 249 -6.93 8.60 -2.13
N ILE A 250 -5.73 8.69 -1.61
CA ILE A 250 -4.63 7.75 -1.84
C ILE A 250 -4.22 7.06 -0.54
N ASN A 251 -3.75 5.83 -0.67
CA ASN A 251 -3.05 5.09 0.36
C ASN A 251 -1.77 4.50 -0.24
N VAL A 252 -0.89 3.95 0.59
CA VAL A 252 0.47 3.60 0.20
C VAL A 252 0.83 2.16 0.57
N SER A 253 1.82 1.60 -0.15
CA SER A 253 2.67 0.54 0.38
C SER A 253 4.01 1.15 0.74
N GLY A 254 4.52 0.78 1.89
CA GLY A 254 5.77 1.33 2.40
C GLY A 254 6.38 0.49 3.50
N GLY A 255 7.50 0.94 4.02
CA GLY A 255 8.21 0.25 5.08
C GLY A 255 9.16 1.16 5.85
N GLY A 256 9.62 0.63 6.98
CA GLY A 256 10.63 1.27 7.82
C GLY A 256 11.63 0.25 8.33
N VAL A 257 12.81 0.73 8.68
CA VAL A 257 13.87 -0.07 9.30
C VAL A 257 13.56 -0.20 10.78
N LEU A 258 13.55 -1.43 11.28
CA LEU A 258 13.27 -1.69 12.69
C LEU A 258 14.42 -1.22 13.58
N LYS A 259 14.07 -0.71 14.75
CA LYS A 259 15.05 -0.21 15.75
C LYS A 259 16.05 -1.29 16.17
N THR A 260 15.58 -2.53 16.22
CA THR A 260 16.34 -3.71 16.60
C THR A 260 17.04 -4.40 15.43
N ALA A 261 16.91 -3.88 14.20
CA ALA A 261 17.45 -4.48 12.99
C ALA A 261 18.92 -4.87 13.13
N PRO A 262 19.28 -6.15 12.99
CA PRO A 262 20.67 -6.58 13.02
C PRO A 262 21.43 -6.17 11.76
N ASN A 263 20.76 -6.05 10.59
CA ASN A 263 21.37 -5.79 9.30
C ASN A 263 20.95 -4.41 8.74
N LYS A 264 21.09 -3.33 9.53
CA LYS A 264 20.60 -1.98 9.17
C LYS A 264 21.13 -1.46 7.80
N ALA A 265 22.41 -1.75 7.49
CA ALA A 265 22.98 -1.31 6.22
C ALA A 265 22.29 -1.99 5.02
N ALA A 266 22.06 -3.29 5.10
CA ALA A 266 21.32 -4.05 4.09
C ALA A 266 19.86 -3.58 3.98
N ALA A 267 19.24 -3.24 5.12
CA ALA A 267 17.89 -2.72 5.17
C ALA A 267 17.76 -1.36 4.44
N ILE A 268 18.65 -0.41 4.71
CA ILE A 268 18.66 0.90 4.02
C ILE A 268 18.90 0.70 2.52
N LYS A 269 19.85 -0.15 2.13
CA LYS A 269 20.14 -0.46 0.73
C LYS A 269 18.93 -1.06 0.01
N PHE A 270 18.16 -1.90 0.68
CA PHE A 270 16.91 -2.44 0.12
C PHE A 270 15.84 -1.35 -0.04
N MET A 271 15.67 -0.47 0.92
CA MET A 271 14.73 0.64 0.80
C MET A 271 15.12 1.61 -0.33
N GLU A 272 16.41 1.90 -0.50
CA GLU A 272 16.91 2.69 -1.63
C GLU A 272 16.66 1.98 -2.98
N TYR A 273 16.84 0.66 -3.02
CA TYR A 273 16.47 -0.14 -4.20
C TYR A 273 14.98 -0.04 -4.51
N LEU A 274 14.09 -0.13 -3.50
CA LEU A 274 12.64 0.03 -3.70
C LEU A 274 12.27 1.42 -4.27
N ALA A 275 13.08 2.44 -4.01
CA ALA A 275 12.93 3.76 -4.62
C ALA A 275 13.62 3.90 -5.99
N SER A 276 14.32 2.89 -6.51
CA SER A 276 14.95 2.93 -7.84
C SER A 276 13.92 2.93 -8.97
N ASP A 277 14.32 3.42 -10.15
CA ASP A 277 13.43 3.44 -11.32
C ASP A 277 12.96 2.05 -11.72
N GLU A 278 13.82 1.04 -11.56
CA GLU A 278 13.49 -0.36 -11.86
C GLU A 278 12.39 -0.87 -10.93
N ALA A 279 12.57 -0.74 -9.62
CA ALA A 279 11.60 -1.18 -8.63
C ALA A 279 10.29 -0.41 -8.75
N GLN A 280 10.34 0.89 -9.00
CA GLN A 280 9.18 1.75 -9.16
C GLN A 280 8.37 1.39 -10.41
N ARG A 281 9.01 1.08 -11.55
CA ARG A 281 8.32 0.53 -12.73
C ARG A 281 7.68 -0.81 -12.41
N TYR A 282 8.34 -1.63 -11.61
CA TYR A 282 7.83 -2.93 -11.22
C TYR A 282 6.52 -2.83 -10.41
N PHE A 283 6.41 -1.89 -9.49
CA PHE A 283 5.15 -1.64 -8.78
C PHE A 283 4.00 -1.29 -9.74
N ALA A 284 4.28 -0.53 -10.79
CA ALA A 284 3.28 -0.20 -11.79
C ALA A 284 2.91 -1.40 -12.66
N ASP A 285 3.89 -2.07 -13.23
CA ASP A 285 3.66 -3.11 -14.24
C ASP A 285 3.22 -4.44 -13.62
N GLY A 286 3.80 -4.81 -12.48
CA GLY A 286 3.48 -6.05 -11.77
C GLY A 286 2.22 -5.93 -10.89
N ASN A 287 2.10 -4.85 -10.14
CA ASN A 287 1.08 -4.72 -9.09
C ASN A 287 -0.06 -3.76 -9.44
N ASN A 288 0.02 -3.07 -10.58
CA ASN A 288 -0.94 -2.04 -11.00
C ASN A 288 -1.08 -0.89 -9.96
N GLU A 289 0.03 -0.54 -9.30
CA GLU A 289 0.12 0.58 -8.36
C GLU A 289 0.91 1.72 -8.99
N TRP A 290 0.61 2.97 -8.65
CA TRP A 290 1.44 4.09 -9.10
C TRP A 290 2.75 4.13 -8.33
N PRO A 291 3.88 4.44 -8.99
CA PRO A 291 5.14 4.73 -8.33
C PRO A 291 4.98 5.85 -7.31
N ALA A 292 5.67 5.76 -6.17
CA ALA A 292 5.81 6.89 -5.25
C ALA A 292 6.79 7.94 -5.81
N VAL A 293 7.74 7.52 -6.65
CA VAL A 293 8.69 8.39 -7.33
C VAL A 293 8.04 9.02 -8.57
N ALA A 294 7.67 10.28 -8.49
CA ALA A 294 6.88 10.98 -9.51
C ALA A 294 7.56 11.08 -10.90
N SER A 295 8.90 11.00 -10.97
CA SER A 295 9.66 11.06 -12.23
C SER A 295 9.60 9.77 -13.04
N VAL A 296 9.17 8.65 -12.43
CA VAL A 296 9.13 7.34 -13.09
C VAL A 296 7.90 7.26 -13.98
N LYS A 297 8.15 7.02 -15.28
CA LYS A 297 7.08 6.83 -16.26
C LYS A 297 6.48 5.44 -16.10
N VAL A 298 5.16 5.40 -16.05
CA VAL A 298 4.37 4.17 -16.03
C VAL A 298 4.09 3.74 -17.46
N ALA A 299 4.26 2.45 -17.74
CA ALA A 299 3.96 1.84 -19.04
C ALA A 299 2.83 0.78 -18.93
N ASN A 300 1.97 0.93 -17.93
CA ASN A 300 0.85 0.01 -17.68
C ASN A 300 -0.41 0.48 -18.41
N PRO A 301 -0.87 -0.22 -19.48
CA PRO A 301 -2.00 0.22 -20.30
C PRO A 301 -3.31 0.41 -19.49
N ALA A 302 -3.51 -0.37 -18.41
CA ALA A 302 -4.71 -0.22 -17.60
C ALA A 302 -4.66 1.04 -16.71
N LEU A 303 -3.50 1.37 -16.16
CA LEU A 303 -3.32 2.62 -15.42
C LEU A 303 -3.42 3.83 -16.36
N GLU A 304 -2.86 3.73 -17.57
CA GLU A 304 -2.97 4.77 -18.60
C GLU A 304 -4.42 4.95 -19.05
N ALA A 305 -5.18 3.86 -19.26
CA ALA A 305 -6.59 3.90 -19.64
C ALA A 305 -7.49 4.51 -18.55
N MET A 306 -7.09 4.44 -17.29
CA MET A 306 -7.78 5.11 -16.18
C MET A 306 -7.58 6.64 -16.19
N GLY A 307 -6.63 7.15 -16.99
CA GLY A 307 -6.35 8.56 -17.15
C GLY A 307 -5.59 9.20 -16.01
N LYS A 308 -5.31 10.49 -16.15
CA LYS A 308 -4.67 11.31 -15.13
C LYS A 308 -5.68 11.72 -14.05
N PHE A 309 -5.22 11.86 -12.84
CA PHE A 309 -6.05 12.32 -11.73
C PHE A 309 -5.26 13.23 -10.79
N LYS A 310 -6.00 14.07 -10.07
CA LYS A 310 -5.49 14.82 -8.93
C LYS A 310 -5.57 13.91 -7.71
N ALA A 311 -4.42 13.54 -7.17
CA ALA A 311 -4.35 12.84 -5.89
C ALA A 311 -4.59 13.82 -4.73
N ASP A 312 -5.16 13.33 -3.64
CA ASP A 312 -5.20 14.05 -2.38
C ASP A 312 -3.77 14.22 -1.83
N ASN A 313 -3.40 15.45 -1.48
CA ASN A 313 -2.08 15.80 -0.91
C ASN A 313 -2.04 15.71 0.62
N LEU A 314 -3.08 15.20 1.27
CA LEU A 314 -3.05 14.97 2.70
C LEU A 314 -1.82 14.11 3.05
N PRO A 315 -0.93 14.55 3.97
CA PRO A 315 0.17 13.72 4.40
C PRO A 315 -0.34 12.35 4.89
N VAL A 316 0.16 11.27 4.29
CA VAL A 316 -0.40 9.93 4.53
C VAL A 316 -0.30 9.48 5.99
N LYS A 317 0.62 10.04 6.77
CA LYS A 317 0.69 9.85 8.22
C LYS A 317 -0.59 10.28 8.95
N ASN A 318 -1.32 11.28 8.42
CA ASN A 318 -2.54 11.77 9.04
C ASN A 318 -3.68 10.75 9.01
N LEU A 319 -3.62 9.80 8.07
CA LEU A 319 -4.63 8.72 7.98
C LEU A 319 -4.67 7.87 9.25
N ALA A 320 -3.53 7.70 9.93
CA ALA A 320 -3.47 6.95 11.18
C ALA A 320 -4.15 7.67 12.34
N MET A 321 -4.01 9.00 12.39
CA MET A 321 -4.55 9.82 13.50
C MET A 321 -6.06 9.68 13.68
N TYR A 322 -6.75 9.34 12.60
CA TYR A 322 -8.22 9.26 12.59
C TYR A 322 -8.76 7.82 12.50
N GLN A 323 -7.91 6.78 12.52
CA GLN A 323 -8.37 5.38 12.38
C GLN A 323 -9.39 4.96 13.45
N THR A 324 -9.12 5.24 14.71
CA THR A 324 -10.05 4.93 15.81
C THR A 324 -11.35 5.70 15.66
N LYS A 325 -11.28 6.99 15.32
CA LYS A 325 -12.47 7.82 15.08
C LYS A 325 -13.26 7.34 13.87
N ALA A 326 -12.58 6.94 12.79
CA ALA A 326 -13.20 6.37 11.61
C ALA A 326 -14.02 5.11 11.95
N GLN A 327 -13.44 4.20 12.75
CA GLN A 327 -14.15 3.00 13.21
C GLN A 327 -15.36 3.37 14.04
N MET A 328 -15.22 4.27 15.04
CA MET A 328 -16.33 4.70 15.90
C MET A 328 -17.48 5.34 15.09
N ILE A 329 -17.15 6.12 14.06
CA ILE A 329 -18.16 6.73 13.17
C ILE A 329 -18.89 5.66 12.37
N PHE A 330 -18.19 4.71 11.77
CA PHE A 330 -18.83 3.61 11.05
C PHE A 330 -19.69 2.74 11.96
N ASP A 331 -19.25 2.46 13.19
CA ASP A 331 -20.04 1.70 14.16
C ASP A 331 -21.34 2.42 14.52
N ARG A 332 -21.29 3.73 14.81
CA ARG A 332 -22.48 4.55 15.11
C ARG A 332 -23.40 4.69 13.91
N ALA A 333 -22.87 4.75 12.70
CA ALA A 333 -23.65 4.79 11.47
C ALA A 333 -24.27 3.43 11.09
N GLY A 334 -23.83 2.33 11.70
CA GLY A 334 -24.25 0.97 11.35
C GLY A 334 -23.60 0.41 10.09
N PHE A 335 -22.45 0.96 9.68
CA PHE A 335 -21.66 0.45 8.55
C PHE A 335 -20.79 -0.72 9.03
N LYS A 336 -21.32 -1.93 8.99
CA LYS A 336 -20.68 -3.16 9.49
C LYS A 336 -19.70 -3.77 8.49
#